data_1838eeee25efd8dfd2aced52defcc11c
#
_entry.id   1838eeee25efd8dfd2aced52defcc11c
#
_cell.length_a   1.000
_cell.length_b   1.000
_cell.length_c   1.000
_cell.angle_alpha   90.00
_cell.angle_beta   90.00
_cell.angle_gamma   90.00
#
_symmetry.space_group_name_H-M   'P 1'
#
loop_
_entity.id
_entity.type
_entity.pdbx_description
1 polymer ?
#
loop_
_entity_poly.entity_id
_entity_poly.type
_entity_poly.pdbx_seq_one_letter_code
_entity_poly.pdbx_strand_id
1 'polypeptide(L)'
;MSRVGIIGAGSWGTALSLVLANNGHSVEIWSIVESEIEMLKEKHEHIDKLPGVKLPDSITFTTDIEETIKNNDILVLAVPSVF
;
A
#
# COMPACT_ATOMS: atom_id res chain seq x y z
N MET A 1 9.07 -8.48 -13.37
CA MET A 1 8.45 -8.12 -12.09
C MET A 1 9.20 -6.97 -11.46
N SER A 2 8.49 -5.95 -11.03
CA SER A 2 9.09 -4.79 -10.35
C SER A 2 8.67 -4.75 -8.89
N ARG A 3 9.48 -4.09 -8.08
CA ARG A 3 9.13 -3.81 -6.68
C ARG A 3 8.60 -2.39 -6.63
N VAL A 4 7.35 -2.24 -6.22
CA VAL A 4 6.63 -0.98 -6.25
C VAL A 4 6.27 -0.55 -4.84
N GLY A 5 6.66 0.67 -4.47
CA GLY A 5 6.27 1.29 -3.22
C GLY A 5 5.14 2.27 -3.45
N ILE A 6 4.04 2.11 -2.74
CA ILE A 6 2.88 3.01 -2.81
C ILE A 6 2.96 3.95 -1.61
N ILE A 7 3.12 5.23 -1.88
CA ILE A 7 3.20 6.25 -0.84
C ILE A 7 1.80 6.80 -0.59
N GLY A 8 1.16 6.25 0.42
CA GLY A 8 -0.21 6.61 0.78
C GLY A 8 -1.14 5.40 0.74
N ALA A 9 -1.96 5.23 1.76
CA ALA A 9 -2.82 4.06 1.92
C ALA A 9 -4.31 4.42 1.85
N GLY A 10 -4.66 5.43 1.07
CA GLY A 10 -6.07 5.75 0.81
C GLY A 10 -6.72 4.71 -0.10
N SER A 11 -7.97 4.96 -0.47
CA SER A 11 -8.71 4.01 -1.32
C SER A 11 -8.04 3.79 -2.68
N TRP A 12 -7.53 4.86 -3.28
CA TRP A 12 -6.86 4.75 -4.58
C TRP A 12 -5.55 3.97 -4.48
N GLY A 13 -4.72 4.28 -3.48
CA GLY A 13 -3.46 3.59 -3.28
C GLY A 13 -3.65 2.11 -2.98
N THR A 14 -4.67 1.79 -2.17
CA THR A 14 -4.98 0.41 -1.84
C THR A 14 -5.48 -0.35 -3.07
N ALA A 15 -6.36 0.26 -3.85
CA ALA A 15 -6.86 -0.36 -5.09
C ALA A 15 -5.75 -0.58 -6.11
N LEU A 16 -4.85 0.39 -6.26
CA LEU A 16 -3.72 0.28 -7.17
C LEU A 16 -2.78 -0.84 -6.74
N SER A 17 -2.53 -0.96 -5.43
CA SER A 17 -1.67 -2.02 -4.92
C SER A 17 -2.23 -3.41 -5.27
N LEU A 18 -3.54 -3.57 -5.20
CA LEU A 18 -4.20 -4.82 -5.57
C LEU A 18 -3.99 -5.15 -7.05
N VAL A 19 -4.18 -4.15 -7.92
CA VAL A 19 -3.98 -4.34 -9.36
C VAL A 19 -2.54 -4.74 -9.66
N LEU A 20 -1.57 -4.05 -9.07
CA LEU A 20 -0.16 -4.35 -9.30
C LEU A 20 0.24 -5.72 -8.76
N ALA A 21 -0.25 -6.09 -7.60
CA ALA A 21 0.04 -7.40 -7.02
C ALA A 21 -0.55 -8.52 -7.88
N ASN A 22 -1.75 -8.33 -8.42
CA ASN A 22 -2.37 -9.30 -9.29
C ASN A 22 -1.65 -9.44 -10.64
N ASN A 23 -0.87 -8.45 -11.02
CA ASN A 23 -0.04 -8.49 -12.22
C ASN A 23 1.38 -9.01 -11.95
N GLY A 24 1.63 -9.54 -10.77
CA GLY A 24 2.89 -10.19 -10.44
C GLY A 24 3.97 -9.28 -9.89
N HIS A 25 3.64 -8.03 -9.57
CA HIS A 25 4.59 -7.12 -8.96
C HIS A 25 4.64 -7.29 -7.44
N SER A 26 5.80 -7.02 -6.86
CA SER A 26 5.95 -6.96 -5.42
C SER A 26 5.55 -5.56 -4.95
N VAL A 27 4.60 -5.46 -4.03
CA VAL A 27 4.04 -4.17 -3.61
C VAL A 27 4.20 -3.97 -2.11
N GLU A 28 4.63 -2.76 -1.76
CA GLU A 28 4.70 -2.32 -0.38
C GLU A 28 3.92 -1.01 -0.25
N ILE A 29 3.04 -0.92 0.74
CA ILE A 29 2.27 0.29 1.00
C ILE A 29 2.85 1.01 2.21
N TRP A 30 3.12 2.29 2.05
CA TRP A 30 3.56 3.15 3.15
C TRP A 30 2.45 4.13 3.53
N SER A 31 2.28 4.35 4.82
CA SER A 31 1.42 5.40 5.35
C SER A 31 2.05 5.99 6.59
N ILE A 32 1.82 7.28 6.82
CA ILE A 32 2.25 7.92 8.06
C ILE A 32 1.34 7.57 9.23
N VAL A 33 0.15 7.08 8.94
CA VAL A 33 -0.85 6.74 9.97
C VAL A 33 -0.58 5.32 10.45
N GLU A 34 -0.01 5.21 11.65
CA GLU A 34 0.37 3.93 12.22
C GLU A 34 -0.82 2.97 12.40
N SER A 35 -1.94 3.47 12.88
CA SER A 35 -3.13 2.65 13.08
C SER A 35 -3.66 2.08 11.77
N GLU A 36 -3.53 2.82 10.69
CA GLU A 36 -3.92 2.37 9.36
C GLU A 36 -3.05 1.20 8.90
N ILE A 37 -1.75 1.31 9.11
CA ILE A 37 -0.80 0.25 8.75
C ILE A 37 -1.03 -1.00 9.60
N GLU A 38 -1.32 -0.84 10.88
CA GLU A 38 -1.62 -1.97 11.75
C GLU A 38 -2.89 -2.70 11.31
N MET A 39 -3.92 -1.95 10.94
CA MET A 39 -5.16 -2.52 10.41
C MET A 39 -4.89 -3.32 9.13
N LEU A 40 -4.11 -2.76 8.21
CA LEU A 40 -3.78 -3.42 6.96
C LEU A 40 -2.97 -4.69 7.19
N LYS A 41 -2.02 -4.68 8.11
CA LYS A 41 -1.23 -5.87 8.45
C LYS A 41 -2.08 -6.96 9.05
N GLU A 42 -3.00 -6.59 9.92
CA GLU A 42 -3.85 -7.54 10.63
C GLU A 42 -4.95 -8.11 9.75
N LYS A 43 -5.63 -7.25 9.00
CA LYS A 43 -6.84 -7.63 8.26
C LYS A 43 -6.59 -7.92 6.79
N HIS A 44 -5.48 -7.45 6.21
CA HIS A 44 -5.24 -7.46 4.76
C HIS A 44 -6.42 -6.86 4.00
N GLU A 45 -6.99 -5.82 4.59
CA GLU A 45 -8.16 -5.12 4.05
C GLU A 45 -8.18 -3.72 4.63
N HIS A 46 -8.46 -2.72 3.79
CA HIS A 46 -8.65 -1.37 4.30
C HIS A 46 -10.13 -1.17 4.61
N ILE A 47 -10.49 -1.41 5.85
CA ILE A 47 -11.89 -1.44 6.29
C ILE A 47 -12.60 -0.11 6.03
N ASP A 48 -11.90 1.01 6.24
CA ASP A 48 -12.51 2.34 6.09
C ASP A 48 -12.58 2.82 4.65
N LYS A 49 -11.57 2.54 3.85
CA LYS A 49 -11.43 3.12 2.51
C LYS A 49 -11.83 2.17 1.38
N LEU A 50 -11.64 0.88 1.58
CA LEU A 50 -11.91 -0.12 0.56
C LEU A 50 -12.47 -1.40 1.22
N PRO A 51 -13.62 -1.30 1.88
CA PRO A 51 -14.18 -2.44 2.61
C PRO A 51 -14.56 -3.59 1.68
N GLY A 52 -14.41 -4.80 2.17
CA GLY A 52 -14.80 -5.99 1.44
C GLY A 52 -13.78 -6.49 0.41
N VAL A 53 -12.68 -5.78 0.24
CA VAL A 53 -11.63 -6.17 -0.71
C VAL A 53 -10.42 -6.69 0.06
N LYS A 54 -10.15 -7.97 -0.07
CA LYS A 54 -8.99 -8.60 0.56
C LYS A 54 -7.75 -8.39 -0.27
N LEU A 55 -6.66 -8.01 0.39
CA LEU A 55 -5.37 -7.82 -0.26
C LEU A 55 -4.55 -9.11 -0.17
N PRO A 56 -3.81 -9.45 -1.25
CA PRO A 56 -2.94 -10.63 -1.22
C PRO A 56 -1.89 -10.54 -0.12
N ASP A 57 -1.45 -11.69 0.38
CA ASP A 57 -0.41 -11.76 1.40
C ASP A 57 0.94 -11.23 0.91
N SER A 58 1.11 -11.14 -0.40
CA SER A 58 2.33 -10.61 -1.01
C SER A 58 2.49 -9.10 -0.84
N ILE A 59 1.41 -8.39 -0.52
CA ILE A 59 1.49 -6.95 -0.26
C ILE A 59 1.97 -6.74 1.16
N THR A 60 3.00 -5.91 1.33
CA THR A 60 3.53 -5.56 2.64
C THR A 60 3.17 -4.12 3.00
N PHE A 61 3.27 -3.80 4.28
CA PHE A 61 2.84 -2.50 4.79
C PHE A 61 3.87 -1.97 5.78
N THR A 62 4.13 -0.67 5.75
CA THR A 62 5.13 -0.07 6.64
C THR A 62 4.82 1.40 6.92
N THR A 63 5.35 1.89 8.05
CA THR A 63 5.36 3.32 8.37
C THR A 63 6.75 3.93 8.15
N ASP A 64 7.73 3.14 7.71
CA ASP A 64 9.10 3.58 7.50
C ASP A 64 9.32 3.98 6.05
N ILE A 65 9.31 5.28 5.79
CA ILE A 65 9.46 5.81 4.42
C ILE A 65 10.86 5.51 3.85
N GLU A 66 11.88 5.53 4.69
CA GLU A 66 13.24 5.25 4.21
C GLU A 66 13.36 3.81 3.71
N GLU A 67 12.73 2.88 4.40
CA GLU A 67 12.70 1.48 3.99
C GLU A 67 11.97 1.34 2.66
N THR A 68 10.85 2.01 2.51
CA THR A 68 10.08 1.98 1.27
C THR A 68 10.89 2.51 0.09
N ILE A 69 11.60 3.59 0.28
CA ILE A 69 12.45 4.17 -0.76
C ILE A 69 13.59 3.22 -1.16
N LYS A 70 14.22 2.60 -0.17
CA LYS A 70 15.35 1.69 -0.42
C LYS A 70 14.95 0.39 -1.10
N ASN A 71 13.80 -0.16 -0.72
CA ASN A 71 13.43 -1.52 -1.10
C ASN A 71 12.66 -1.61 -2.42
N ASN A 72 12.26 -0.48 -2.98
CA ASN A 72 11.42 -0.50 -4.17
C ASN A 72 12.07 0.22 -5.34
N ASP A 73 11.84 -0.31 -6.53
CA ASP A 73 12.38 0.23 -7.78
C ASP A 73 11.56 1.40 -8.30
N ILE A 74 10.26 1.36 -8.02
CA ILE A 74 9.31 2.37 -8.47
C ILE A 74 8.53 2.86 -7.26
N LEU A 75 8.37 4.18 -7.15
CA LEU A 75 7.56 4.79 -6.10
C LEU A 75 6.37 5.50 -6.73
N VAL A 76 5.19 5.20 -6.22
CA VAL A 76 3.95 5.83 -6.70
C VAL A 76 3.36 6.67 -5.58
N LEU A 77 3.16 7.95 -5.84
CA LEU A 77 2.51 8.84 -4.89
C LEU A 77 0.99 8.71 -5.03
N ALA A 78 0.38 8.13 -4.02
CA ALA A 78 -1.06 7.89 -3.98
C ALA A 78 -1.72 8.67 -2.85
N VAL A 79 -1.20 9.87 -2.57
CA VAL A 79 -1.76 10.73 -1.54
C VAL A 79 -2.87 11.59 -2.14
N PRO A 80 -3.97 11.78 -1.42
CA PRO A 80 -5.04 12.65 -1.93
C PRO A 80 -4.56 14.08 -2.04
N SER A 81 -4.92 14.72 -3.14
CA SER A 81 -4.70 16.16 -3.29
C SER A 81 -5.80 16.87 -2.54
N VAL A 82 -5.42 17.62 -1.53
CA VAL A 82 -6.37 18.35 -0.71
C VAL A 82 -6.16 19.85 -0.96
N PHE A 83 -7.06 20.43 -1.67
CA PHE A 83 -7.01 21.86 -1.96
C PHE A 83 -8.36 22.51 -1.73
#